data_fb6b648b85be375e16048be537d1c73a
#
_entry.id   fb6b648b85be375e16048be537d1c73a
#
_cell.length_a   1.000
_cell.length_b   1.000
_cell.length_c   1.000
_cell.angle_alpha   90.00
_cell.angle_beta   90.00
_cell.angle_gamma   90.00
#
_symmetry.space_group_name_H-M   'P 1'
#
loop_
_entity.id
_entity.type
_entity.pdbx_description
1 polymer ?
#
loop_
_entity_poly.entity_id
_entity_poly.type
_entity_poly.pdbx_seq_one_letter_code
_entity_poly.pdbx_strand_id
1 'polypeptide(L)'
;GLVVHLDRNGPLGDIDVDAVTDEVCVTAGGAVRMPDLARRCAETGHAGLSWMAGIPGSVGGAVRMNAGVSTDAVEVRHALRWADVFDVATGTLERREPDWFDFGYRRSRLSRTQVVTAAGFATSVGDPGEIAADNTVHLNHRRDFQETRRTGGSVWTNPAKGSAWRLVEEAGAQGLRVGTAQVSNKHANFIVADSGGSADDVRELMAVVRRMVHHHSGVVLEAETVMIGFEPFEDLE
;
A
#
# COMPACT_ATOMS: atom_id res chain seq x y z
N GLY A 1 -6.77 20.45 -10.77
CA GLY A 1 -5.56 19.66 -10.95
C GLY A 1 -5.71 18.62 -12.05
N LEU A 2 -4.62 17.99 -12.44
CA LEU A 2 -4.60 16.87 -13.39
C LEU A 2 -4.53 15.54 -12.62
N VAL A 3 -5.42 14.62 -12.97
CA VAL A 3 -5.36 13.23 -12.49
C VAL A 3 -4.91 12.34 -13.63
N VAL A 4 -3.83 11.59 -13.45
CA VAL A 4 -3.30 10.63 -14.42
C VAL A 4 -3.60 9.22 -13.94
N HIS A 5 -4.37 8.48 -14.75
CA HIS A 5 -4.64 7.07 -14.51
C HIS A 5 -3.67 6.22 -15.34
N LEU A 6 -2.89 5.34 -14.69
CA LEU A 6 -2.01 4.41 -15.38
C LEU A 6 -2.83 3.22 -15.90
N ASP A 7 -2.85 3.03 -17.23
CA ASP A 7 -3.60 1.93 -17.83
C ASP A 7 -2.86 0.59 -17.64
N ARG A 8 -3.59 -0.38 -17.14
CA ARG A 8 -3.10 -1.77 -16.95
C ARG A 8 -3.11 -2.61 -18.23
N ASN A 9 -3.82 -2.17 -19.26
CA ASN A 9 -3.91 -2.88 -20.53
C ASN A 9 -2.81 -2.45 -21.53
N GLY A 10 -1.92 -1.54 -21.11
CA GLY A 10 -0.78 -1.09 -21.88
C GLY A 10 0.55 -1.52 -21.24
N PRO A 11 1.68 -1.04 -21.76
CA PRO A 11 3.04 -1.45 -21.31
C PRO A 11 3.30 -1.26 -19.81
N LEU A 12 2.55 -0.37 -19.15
CA LEU A 12 2.64 -0.19 -17.70
C LEU A 12 1.95 -1.32 -16.90
N GLY A 13 1.23 -2.21 -17.56
CA GLY A 13 0.59 -3.39 -16.98
C GLY A 13 1.32 -4.71 -17.27
N ASP A 14 2.43 -4.67 -17.98
CA ASP A 14 3.18 -5.86 -18.37
C ASP A 14 4.01 -6.41 -17.20
N ILE A 15 4.13 -7.74 -17.17
CA ILE A 15 5.03 -8.46 -16.27
C ILE A 15 5.96 -9.27 -17.15
N ASP A 16 7.25 -8.97 -17.07
CA ASP A 16 8.29 -9.69 -17.76
C ASP A 16 9.08 -10.53 -16.75
N VAL A 17 9.30 -11.78 -17.13
CA VAL A 17 9.97 -12.77 -16.30
C VAL A 17 11.13 -13.28 -17.12
N ASP A 18 12.29 -12.68 -16.93
CA ASP A 18 13.50 -13.10 -17.63
C ASP A 18 13.89 -14.52 -17.27
N ALA A 19 14.28 -15.29 -18.30
CA ALA A 19 14.85 -16.60 -18.11
C ALA A 19 16.17 -16.48 -17.34
N VAL A 20 16.23 -17.21 -16.23
CA VAL A 20 17.32 -17.41 -15.28
C VAL A 20 18.70 -16.96 -15.77
N THR A 21 19.11 -15.77 -15.35
CA THR A 21 20.53 -15.43 -15.17
C THR A 21 20.87 -15.60 -13.68
N ASP A 22 22.11 -15.51 -13.27
CA ASP A 22 22.59 -15.73 -11.89
C ASP A 22 21.88 -14.80 -10.86
N GLU A 23 21.24 -13.72 -11.30
CA GLU A 23 20.28 -12.92 -10.55
C GLU A 23 18.91 -12.97 -11.24
N VAL A 24 18.01 -13.78 -10.71
CA VAL A 24 16.63 -13.88 -11.21
C VAL A 24 15.88 -12.62 -10.83
N CYS A 25 15.52 -11.82 -11.82
CA CYS A 25 14.78 -10.58 -11.65
C CYS A 25 13.45 -10.67 -12.39
N VAL A 26 12.37 -10.30 -11.70
CA VAL A 26 11.05 -10.12 -12.31
C VAL A 26 10.80 -8.64 -12.48
N THR A 27 10.47 -8.22 -13.69
CA THR A 27 10.14 -6.84 -14.03
C THR A 27 8.62 -6.68 -14.11
N ALA A 28 8.09 -5.63 -13.52
CA ALA A 28 6.68 -5.30 -13.59
C ALA A 28 6.46 -3.81 -13.86
N GLY A 29 5.52 -3.49 -14.73
CA GLY A 29 5.07 -2.13 -14.96
C GLY A 29 4.39 -1.51 -13.74
N GLY A 30 4.45 -0.18 -13.62
CA GLY A 30 3.94 0.54 -12.45
C GLY A 30 2.44 0.38 -12.20
N ALA A 31 1.66 0.02 -13.22
CA ALA A 31 0.21 -0.23 -13.11
C ALA A 31 -0.14 -1.68 -12.77
N VAL A 32 0.81 -2.61 -12.77
CA VAL A 32 0.60 -4.02 -12.38
C VAL A 32 0.10 -4.07 -10.94
N ARG A 33 -0.93 -4.88 -10.69
CA ARG A 33 -1.40 -5.12 -9.33
C ARG A 33 -0.45 -6.06 -8.60
N MET A 34 -0.16 -5.77 -7.35
CA MET A 34 0.72 -6.61 -6.51
C MET A 34 0.28 -8.09 -6.46
N PRO A 35 -1.02 -8.42 -6.28
CA PRO A 35 -1.47 -9.82 -6.33
C PRO A 35 -1.28 -10.49 -7.69
N ASP A 36 -1.36 -9.74 -8.80
CA ASP A 36 -1.16 -10.29 -10.15
C ASP A 36 0.33 -10.60 -10.38
N LEU A 37 1.23 -9.76 -9.86
CA LEU A 37 2.67 -10.03 -9.86
C LEU A 37 3.01 -11.30 -9.06
N ALA A 38 2.50 -11.41 -7.82
CA ALA A 38 2.70 -12.61 -6.99
C ALA A 38 2.18 -13.88 -7.67
N ARG A 39 1.00 -13.81 -8.31
CA ARG A 39 0.44 -14.94 -9.07
C ARG A 39 1.32 -15.32 -10.26
N ARG A 40 1.80 -14.33 -11.03
CA ARG A 40 2.69 -14.59 -12.16
C ARG A 40 3.99 -15.23 -11.72
N CYS A 41 4.57 -14.78 -10.62
CA CYS A 41 5.75 -15.39 -10.00
C CYS A 41 5.53 -16.86 -9.64
N ALA A 42 4.37 -17.20 -9.07
CA ALA A 42 4.02 -18.60 -8.77
C ALA A 42 3.92 -19.43 -10.05
N GLU A 43 3.24 -18.93 -11.09
CA GLU A 43 3.09 -19.64 -12.38
C GLU A 43 4.43 -19.94 -13.07
N THR A 44 5.45 -19.13 -12.82
CA THR A 44 6.75 -19.20 -13.47
C THR A 44 7.89 -19.68 -12.56
N GLY A 45 7.58 -20.09 -11.31
CA GLY A 45 8.57 -20.63 -10.38
C GLY A 45 9.53 -19.59 -9.78
N HIS A 46 9.07 -18.34 -9.61
CA HIS A 46 9.87 -17.25 -9.03
C HIS A 46 9.46 -17.00 -7.58
N ALA A 47 10.23 -17.50 -6.64
CA ALA A 47 10.00 -17.35 -5.20
C ALA A 47 10.50 -16.01 -4.65
N GLY A 48 9.97 -15.60 -3.46
CA GLY A 48 10.40 -14.43 -2.70
C GLY A 48 9.41 -13.25 -2.74
N LEU A 49 8.36 -13.31 -3.57
CA LEU A 49 7.38 -12.23 -3.71
C LEU A 49 5.96 -12.63 -3.26
N SER A 50 5.77 -13.77 -2.62
CA SER A 50 4.44 -14.28 -2.21
C SER A 50 3.69 -13.32 -1.27
N TRP A 51 4.39 -12.58 -0.42
CA TRP A 51 3.82 -11.57 0.47
C TRP A 51 3.07 -10.46 -0.28
N MET A 52 3.41 -10.21 -1.54
CA MET A 52 2.75 -9.22 -2.39
C MET A 52 1.29 -9.60 -2.71
N ALA A 53 0.94 -10.89 -2.64
CA ALA A 53 -0.44 -11.36 -2.84
C ALA A 53 -1.43 -10.73 -1.85
N GLY A 54 -0.99 -10.48 -0.62
CA GLY A 54 -1.81 -9.86 0.43
C GLY A 54 -1.94 -8.33 0.32
N ILE A 55 -1.18 -7.64 -0.55
CA ILE A 55 -1.15 -6.19 -0.63
C ILE A 55 -2.04 -5.68 -1.77
N PRO A 56 -3.07 -4.88 -1.50
CA PRO A 56 -3.84 -4.22 -2.55
C PRO A 56 -3.07 -3.03 -3.12
N GLY A 57 -3.25 -2.76 -4.40
CA GLY A 57 -2.63 -1.63 -5.05
C GLY A 57 -1.70 -2.05 -6.18
N SER A 58 -1.03 -1.08 -6.77
CA SER A 58 -0.12 -1.28 -7.89
C SER A 58 1.34 -1.31 -7.45
N VAL A 59 2.20 -1.86 -8.29
CA VAL A 59 3.66 -1.87 -8.13
C VAL A 59 4.20 -0.45 -7.90
N GLY A 60 3.77 0.53 -8.72
CA GLY A 60 4.21 1.91 -8.56
C GLY A 60 3.81 2.51 -7.21
N GLY A 61 2.57 2.25 -6.76
CA GLY A 61 2.11 2.66 -5.43
C GLY A 61 2.86 1.96 -4.30
N ALA A 62 3.19 0.68 -4.47
CA ALA A 62 3.94 -0.10 -3.51
C ALA A 62 5.39 0.41 -3.35
N VAL A 63 6.06 0.75 -4.44
CA VAL A 63 7.39 1.38 -4.40
C VAL A 63 7.30 2.75 -3.71
N ARG A 64 6.33 3.59 -4.09
CA ARG A 64 6.13 4.91 -3.46
C ARG A 64 5.97 4.83 -1.95
N MET A 65 5.17 3.88 -1.49
CA MET A 65 4.82 3.73 -0.06
C MET A 65 5.77 2.80 0.70
N ASN A 66 6.80 2.25 0.05
CA ASN A 66 7.57 1.15 0.65
C ASN A 66 6.62 0.13 1.29
N ALA A 67 5.65 -0.34 0.50
CA ALA A 67 4.60 -1.21 1.00
C ALA A 67 5.18 -2.51 1.57
N GLY A 68 4.54 -3.04 2.60
CA GLY A 68 5.02 -4.25 3.26
C GLY A 68 3.98 -4.88 4.18
N VAL A 69 4.30 -6.07 4.65
CA VAL A 69 3.49 -6.87 5.56
C VAL A 69 4.20 -6.95 6.91
N SER A 70 3.52 -6.47 7.96
CA SER A 70 4.11 -6.39 9.29
C SER A 70 4.34 -7.75 9.95
N THR A 71 3.55 -8.77 9.60
CA THR A 71 3.72 -10.14 10.11
C THR A 71 5.04 -10.76 9.71
N ASP A 72 5.53 -10.44 8.52
CA ASP A 72 6.74 -11.04 7.95
C ASP A 72 7.93 -10.08 8.01
N ALA A 73 7.71 -8.87 8.51
CA ALA A 73 8.69 -7.77 8.52
C ALA A 73 9.32 -7.50 7.15
N VAL A 74 8.55 -7.75 6.05
CA VAL A 74 8.99 -7.60 4.67
C VAL A 74 8.37 -6.35 4.06
N GLU A 75 9.19 -5.57 3.36
CA GLU A 75 8.81 -4.36 2.63
C GLU A 75 9.42 -4.38 1.22
N VAL A 76 8.90 -3.53 0.33
CA VAL A 76 9.38 -3.37 -1.05
C VAL A 76 10.91 -3.18 -1.12
N ARG A 77 11.49 -2.40 -0.21
CA ARG A 77 12.95 -2.15 -0.18
C ARG A 77 13.80 -3.41 -0.09
N HIS A 78 13.26 -4.52 0.47
CA HIS A 78 14.01 -5.77 0.61
C HIS A 78 14.09 -6.59 -0.68
N ALA A 79 13.12 -6.40 -1.58
CA ALA A 79 13.04 -7.13 -2.84
C ALA A 79 13.39 -6.27 -4.07
N LEU A 80 13.25 -4.94 -3.97
CA LEU A 80 13.50 -4.03 -5.08
C LEU A 80 14.96 -4.07 -5.50
N ARG A 81 15.21 -4.13 -6.82
CA ARG A 81 16.54 -3.98 -7.45
C ARG A 81 16.71 -2.64 -8.11
N TRP A 82 15.67 -2.17 -8.76
CA TRP A 82 15.61 -0.87 -9.41
C TRP A 82 14.16 -0.47 -9.67
N ALA A 83 13.93 0.81 -9.91
CA ALA A 83 12.68 1.27 -10.52
C ALA A 83 12.95 2.41 -11.50
N ASP A 84 12.17 2.42 -12.58
CA ASP A 84 12.15 3.50 -13.56
C ASP A 84 11.17 4.58 -13.09
N VAL A 85 11.68 5.79 -12.91
CA VAL A 85 10.96 6.94 -12.38
C VAL A 85 10.82 7.99 -13.48
N PHE A 86 9.59 8.27 -13.86
CA PHE A 86 9.25 9.37 -14.77
C PHE A 86 8.87 10.61 -13.96
N ASP A 87 9.51 11.73 -14.25
CA ASP A 87 9.17 13.02 -13.66
C ASP A 87 8.36 13.86 -14.66
N VAL A 88 7.08 14.06 -14.35
CA VAL A 88 6.16 14.83 -15.24
C VAL A 88 6.52 16.32 -15.32
N ALA A 89 7.27 16.86 -14.35
CA ALA A 89 7.66 18.27 -14.36
C ALA A 89 8.81 18.53 -15.34
N THR A 90 9.73 17.56 -15.51
CA THR A 90 10.90 17.68 -16.38
C THR A 90 10.78 16.88 -17.68
N GLY A 91 9.85 15.89 -17.72
CA GLY A 91 9.72 14.96 -18.84
C GLY A 91 10.85 13.91 -18.88
N THR A 92 11.60 13.72 -17.80
CA THR A 92 12.73 12.78 -17.74
C THR A 92 12.30 11.43 -17.21
N LEU A 93 12.87 10.35 -17.77
CA LEU A 93 12.75 8.99 -17.29
C LEU A 93 14.13 8.51 -16.85
N GLU A 94 14.26 8.09 -15.60
CA GLU A 94 15.53 7.66 -15.05
C GLU A 94 15.37 6.39 -14.23
N ARG A 95 16.30 5.44 -14.42
CA ARG A 95 16.40 4.26 -13.55
C ARG A 95 17.07 4.62 -12.24
N ARG A 96 16.47 4.18 -11.15
CA ARG A 96 16.93 4.42 -9.79
C ARG A 96 17.12 3.10 -9.05
N GLU A 97 18.20 3.00 -8.30
CA GLU A 97 18.48 1.91 -7.38
C GLU A 97 17.82 2.13 -6.02
N PRO A 98 17.69 1.08 -5.18
CA PRO A 98 16.97 1.15 -3.91
C PRO A 98 17.41 2.27 -2.98
N ASP A 99 18.71 2.52 -2.86
CA ASP A 99 19.26 3.55 -1.96
C ASP A 99 18.80 4.96 -2.33
N TRP A 100 18.52 5.20 -3.62
CA TRP A 100 18.02 6.50 -4.06
C TRP A 100 16.66 6.82 -3.45
N PHE A 101 15.82 5.81 -3.15
CA PHE A 101 14.46 6.03 -2.65
C PHE A 101 14.39 6.49 -1.19
N ASP A 102 15.47 6.42 -0.41
CA ASP A 102 15.48 6.79 1.02
C ASP A 102 14.25 6.21 1.76
N PHE A 103 14.03 4.93 1.60
CA PHE A 103 12.85 4.26 2.12
C PHE A 103 12.77 4.33 3.64
N GLY A 104 11.60 4.72 4.12
CA GLY A 104 11.21 4.61 5.51
C GLY A 104 9.87 3.88 5.64
N TYR A 105 9.37 3.79 6.86
CA TYR A 105 8.06 3.21 7.11
C TYR A 105 6.97 4.00 6.37
N ARG A 106 6.30 3.34 5.41
CA ARG A 106 5.25 3.93 4.55
C ARG A 106 5.67 5.19 3.81
N ARG A 107 6.94 5.30 3.46
CA ARG A 107 7.45 6.45 2.71
C ARG A 107 8.59 6.10 1.77
N SER A 108 8.73 6.92 0.73
CA SER A 108 9.93 7.05 -0.10
C SER A 108 10.17 8.55 -0.38
N ARG A 109 11.35 8.88 -0.96
CA ARG A 109 11.65 10.26 -1.35
C ARG A 109 10.96 10.74 -2.64
N LEU A 110 10.15 9.90 -3.28
CA LEU A 110 9.44 10.28 -4.51
C LEU A 110 8.60 11.54 -4.30
N SER A 111 8.80 12.54 -5.16
CA SER A 111 8.02 13.79 -5.18
C SER A 111 6.61 13.55 -5.73
N ARG A 112 5.76 14.58 -5.67
CA ARG A 112 4.41 14.53 -6.24
C ARG A 112 4.39 14.52 -7.77
N THR A 113 5.47 14.91 -8.41
CA THR A 113 5.61 14.93 -9.88
C THR A 113 6.22 13.64 -10.41
N GLN A 114 6.68 12.75 -9.53
CA GLN A 114 7.37 11.53 -9.91
C GLN A 114 6.45 10.32 -9.86
N VAL A 115 6.51 9.53 -10.94
CA VAL A 115 5.70 8.33 -11.14
C VAL A 115 6.64 7.15 -11.43
N VAL A 116 6.44 6.05 -10.71
CA VAL A 116 7.13 4.78 -11.02
C VAL A 116 6.44 4.13 -12.21
N THR A 117 7.16 3.94 -13.30
CA THR A 117 6.64 3.35 -14.54
C THR A 117 6.96 1.88 -14.67
N ALA A 118 8.06 1.40 -14.09
CA ALA A 118 8.42 -0.01 -13.99
C ALA A 118 9.30 -0.26 -12.75
N ALA A 119 9.36 -1.50 -12.29
CA ALA A 119 10.26 -1.91 -11.21
C ALA A 119 10.73 -3.35 -11.42
N GLY A 120 12.01 -3.60 -11.07
CA GLY A 120 12.63 -4.91 -11.04
C GLY A 120 12.77 -5.42 -9.62
N PHE A 121 12.40 -6.68 -9.38
CA PHE A 121 12.43 -7.32 -8.08
C PHE A 121 13.32 -8.56 -8.08
N ALA A 122 14.10 -8.73 -7.03
CA ALA A 122 14.85 -9.96 -6.80
C ALA A 122 13.91 -11.12 -6.51
N THR A 123 14.22 -12.24 -7.13
CA THR A 123 13.53 -13.51 -6.90
C THR A 123 14.55 -14.65 -6.84
N SER A 124 14.11 -15.82 -6.47
CA SER A 124 14.88 -17.07 -6.56
C SER A 124 14.04 -18.14 -7.25
N VAL A 125 14.68 -19.18 -7.74
CA VAL A 125 13.96 -20.34 -8.30
C VAL A 125 13.29 -21.10 -7.18
N GLY A 126 12.02 -21.48 -7.37
CA GLY A 126 11.22 -22.23 -6.42
C GLY A 126 10.19 -23.12 -7.09
N ASP A 127 9.55 -23.98 -6.31
CA ASP A 127 8.45 -24.82 -6.79
C ASP A 127 7.18 -23.99 -6.97
N PRO A 128 6.55 -23.99 -8.16
CA PRO A 128 5.34 -23.24 -8.43
C PRO A 128 4.18 -23.54 -7.45
N GLY A 129 4.05 -24.81 -7.04
CA GLY A 129 3.00 -25.22 -6.12
C GLY A 129 3.21 -24.67 -4.71
N GLU A 130 4.45 -24.68 -4.21
CA GLU A 130 4.81 -24.08 -2.91
C GLU A 130 4.59 -22.58 -2.94
N ILE A 131 5.04 -21.88 -3.98
CA ILE A 131 4.83 -20.42 -4.13
C ILE A 131 3.34 -20.08 -4.18
N ALA A 132 2.52 -20.87 -4.90
CA ALA A 132 1.08 -20.64 -4.96
C ALA A 132 0.39 -20.90 -3.61
N ALA A 133 0.89 -21.86 -2.83
CA ALA A 133 0.41 -22.11 -1.47
C ALA A 133 0.73 -20.91 -0.56
N ASP A 134 1.93 -20.37 -0.61
CA ASP A 134 2.34 -19.18 0.15
C ASP A 134 1.50 -17.96 -0.23
N ASN A 135 1.27 -17.73 -1.54
CA ASN A 135 0.36 -16.68 -1.99
C ASN A 135 -1.03 -16.80 -1.33
N THR A 136 -1.52 -18.03 -1.24
CA THR A 136 -2.84 -18.32 -0.64
C THR A 136 -2.85 -18.00 0.86
N VAL A 137 -1.76 -18.27 1.59
CA VAL A 137 -1.63 -17.90 3.01
C VAL A 137 -1.78 -16.40 3.18
N HIS A 138 -1.06 -15.58 2.40
CA HIS A 138 -1.14 -14.11 2.49
C HIS A 138 -2.52 -13.56 2.10
N LEU A 139 -3.15 -14.12 1.07
CA LEU A 139 -4.52 -13.75 0.67
C LEU A 139 -5.53 -14.06 1.76
N ASN A 140 -5.44 -15.25 2.38
CA ASN A 140 -6.32 -15.67 3.46
C ASN A 140 -6.13 -14.79 4.70
N HIS A 141 -4.87 -14.56 5.11
CA HIS A 141 -4.57 -13.66 6.22
C HIS A 141 -5.22 -12.29 6.01
N ARG A 142 -5.06 -11.71 4.82
CA ARG A 142 -5.70 -10.44 4.50
C ARG A 142 -7.22 -10.52 4.61
N ARG A 143 -7.83 -11.55 4.00
CA ARG A 143 -9.29 -11.73 4.02
C ARG A 143 -9.82 -11.89 5.44
N ASP A 144 -9.10 -12.59 6.30
CA ASP A 144 -9.54 -12.92 7.64
C ASP A 144 -9.38 -11.74 8.62
N PHE A 145 -8.33 -10.95 8.48
CA PHE A 145 -8.00 -9.87 9.42
C PHE A 145 -8.28 -8.44 8.93
N GLN A 146 -8.33 -8.20 7.62
CA GLN A 146 -8.54 -6.87 7.09
C GLN A 146 -9.96 -6.67 6.53
N GLU A 147 -10.35 -5.40 6.37
CA GLU A 147 -11.58 -5.03 5.70
C GLU A 147 -11.52 -5.39 4.21
N THR A 148 -12.56 -6.07 3.72
CA THR A 148 -12.66 -6.50 2.31
C THR A 148 -13.67 -5.69 1.51
N ARG A 149 -14.51 -4.88 2.17
CA ARG A 149 -15.42 -3.94 1.51
C ARG A 149 -14.61 -2.82 0.86
N ARG A 150 -15.27 -2.00 0.05
CA ARG A 150 -14.63 -0.85 -0.59
C ARG A 150 -14.11 0.14 0.47
N THR A 151 -12.81 0.32 0.52
CA THR A 151 -12.10 1.16 1.47
C THR A 151 -10.81 1.70 0.85
N GLY A 152 -10.28 2.79 1.38
CA GLY A 152 -8.98 3.35 0.98
C GLY A 152 -7.76 2.64 1.59
N GLY A 153 -7.95 1.52 2.30
CA GLY A 153 -6.89 0.84 3.05
C GLY A 153 -6.79 1.34 4.49
N SER A 154 -5.62 1.14 5.10
CA SER A 154 -5.32 1.68 6.43
C SER A 154 -5.43 3.19 6.43
N VAL A 155 -6.15 3.73 7.41
CA VAL A 155 -6.39 5.18 7.52
C VAL A 155 -5.21 5.88 8.19
N TRP A 156 -4.63 5.25 9.23
CA TRP A 156 -3.59 5.82 10.06
C TRP A 156 -2.30 5.00 9.99
N THR A 157 -1.16 5.69 9.98
CA THR A 157 0.14 5.06 10.21
C THR A 157 0.23 4.57 11.65
N ASN A 158 0.98 3.49 11.89
CA ASN A 158 1.25 3.07 13.25
C ASN A 158 2.19 4.08 13.92
N PRO A 159 1.85 4.58 15.13
CA PRO A 159 2.74 5.45 15.87
C PRO A 159 3.96 4.68 16.41
N ALA A 160 4.97 5.40 16.89
CA ALA A 160 6.20 4.81 17.41
C ALA A 160 5.96 3.78 18.55
N LYS A 161 4.87 3.94 19.29
CA LYS A 161 4.44 3.01 20.34
C LYS A 161 3.05 2.47 20.03
N GLY A 162 2.96 1.20 19.70
CA GLY A 162 1.71 0.48 19.50
C GLY A 162 1.19 0.51 18.05
N SER A 163 -0.02 0.06 17.86
CA SER A 163 -0.68 0.00 16.56
C SER A 163 -1.90 0.93 16.51
N ALA A 164 -2.07 1.63 15.41
CA ALA A 164 -3.15 2.59 15.24
C ALA A 164 -4.54 1.97 15.47
N TRP A 165 -4.76 0.73 14.98
CA TRP A 165 -6.05 0.07 15.14
C TRP A 165 -6.43 -0.15 16.62
N ARG A 166 -5.45 -0.49 17.49
CA ARG A 166 -5.71 -0.65 18.94
C ARG A 166 -6.08 0.66 19.59
N LEU A 167 -5.35 1.73 19.28
CA LEU A 167 -5.67 3.06 19.82
C LEU A 167 -7.06 3.52 19.42
N VAL A 168 -7.49 3.24 18.18
CA VAL A 168 -8.85 3.56 17.70
C VAL A 168 -9.90 2.72 18.44
N GLU A 169 -9.63 1.42 18.66
CA GLU A 169 -10.52 0.53 19.40
C GLU A 169 -10.62 0.93 20.89
N GLU A 170 -9.49 1.16 21.56
CA GLU A 170 -9.42 1.57 22.97
C GLU A 170 -10.07 2.93 23.21
N ALA A 171 -10.01 3.84 22.25
CA ALA A 171 -10.73 5.11 22.29
C ALA A 171 -12.24 4.97 22.05
N GLY A 172 -12.75 3.74 21.81
CA GLY A 172 -14.18 3.48 21.58
C GLY A 172 -14.69 3.92 20.22
N ALA A 173 -13.80 4.14 19.23
CA ALA A 173 -14.19 4.64 17.91
C ALA A 173 -14.52 3.52 16.91
N GLN A 174 -14.31 2.23 17.23
CA GLN A 174 -14.70 1.14 16.36
C GLN A 174 -16.22 1.13 16.13
N GLY A 175 -16.64 1.05 14.87
CA GLY A 175 -18.06 1.10 14.50
C GLY A 175 -18.66 2.50 14.48
N LEU A 176 -17.93 3.54 14.92
CA LEU A 176 -18.40 4.92 14.88
C LEU A 176 -18.76 5.34 13.47
N ARG A 177 -19.87 6.07 13.33
CA ARG A 177 -20.38 6.52 12.04
C ARG A 177 -20.56 8.05 12.01
N VAL A 178 -20.18 8.64 10.88
CA VAL A 178 -20.48 10.02 10.51
C VAL A 178 -21.06 9.98 9.09
N GLY A 179 -22.30 10.41 8.94
CA GLY A 179 -23.00 10.37 7.66
C GLY A 179 -22.92 8.99 6.99
N THR A 180 -22.32 8.93 5.83
CA THR A 180 -22.14 7.73 5.01
C THR A 180 -20.86 6.94 5.33
N ALA A 181 -20.00 7.45 6.19
CA ALA A 181 -18.73 6.83 6.57
C ALA A 181 -18.81 6.11 7.92
N GLN A 182 -18.13 4.98 8.07
CA GLN A 182 -18.07 4.19 9.29
C GLN A 182 -16.68 3.61 9.53
N VAL A 183 -16.18 3.68 10.76
CA VAL A 183 -15.03 2.87 11.20
C VAL A 183 -15.42 1.40 11.14
N SER A 184 -14.64 0.58 10.46
CA SER A 184 -14.96 -0.82 10.26
C SER A 184 -15.08 -1.57 11.59
N ASN A 185 -16.15 -2.38 11.72
CA ASN A 185 -16.32 -3.30 12.85
C ASN A 185 -15.33 -4.49 12.81
N LYS A 186 -14.71 -4.73 11.65
CA LYS A 186 -13.76 -5.83 11.47
C LYS A 186 -12.33 -5.41 11.82
N HIS A 187 -11.94 -4.18 11.48
CA HIS A 187 -10.59 -3.67 11.72
C HIS A 187 -10.63 -2.16 11.92
N ALA A 188 -10.36 -1.69 13.13
CA ALA A 188 -10.55 -0.30 13.53
C ALA A 188 -9.66 0.72 12.78
N ASN A 189 -8.60 0.30 12.07
CA ASN A 189 -7.81 1.18 11.21
C ASN A 189 -8.34 1.28 9.76
N PHE A 190 -9.59 0.89 9.52
CA PHE A 190 -10.24 1.00 8.21
C PHE A 190 -11.53 1.81 8.32
N ILE A 191 -11.75 2.69 7.38
CA ILE A 191 -13.03 3.37 7.19
C ILE A 191 -13.67 2.84 5.91
N VAL A 192 -14.94 2.53 6.00
CA VAL A 192 -15.79 2.12 4.88
C VAL A 192 -16.83 3.18 4.65
N ALA A 193 -17.20 3.43 3.41
CA ALA A 193 -18.28 4.32 3.03
C ALA A 193 -19.40 3.54 2.33
N ASP A 194 -20.62 3.99 2.51
CA ASP A 194 -21.79 3.46 1.81
C ASP A 194 -21.65 3.72 0.29
N SER A 195 -22.44 3.03 -0.52
CA SER A 195 -22.49 3.30 -1.95
C SER A 195 -22.95 4.72 -2.21
N GLY A 196 -22.20 5.49 -3.00
CA GLY A 196 -22.45 6.92 -3.22
C GLY A 196 -22.10 7.81 -2.03
N GLY A 197 -21.32 7.28 -1.07
CA GLY A 197 -20.94 8.03 0.12
C GLY A 197 -20.03 9.23 -0.16
N SER A 198 -20.03 10.17 0.79
CA SER A 198 -19.30 11.44 0.71
C SER A 198 -17.85 11.30 1.22
N ALA A 199 -16.92 11.94 0.51
CA ALA A 199 -15.54 12.09 0.97
C ALA A 199 -15.46 13.04 2.20
N ASP A 200 -16.38 14.00 2.30
CA ASP A 200 -16.49 14.90 3.46
C ASP A 200 -16.85 14.11 4.73
N ASP A 201 -17.78 13.15 4.65
CA ASP A 201 -18.14 12.28 5.77
C ASP A 201 -16.93 11.45 6.23
N VAL A 202 -16.13 10.93 5.27
CA VAL A 202 -14.89 10.20 5.60
C VAL A 202 -13.90 11.12 6.31
N ARG A 203 -13.69 12.34 5.79
CA ARG A 203 -12.77 13.33 6.36
C ARG A 203 -13.20 13.76 7.76
N GLU A 204 -14.49 13.98 7.96
CA GLU A 204 -15.06 14.35 9.27
C GLU A 204 -14.92 13.20 10.26
N LEU A 205 -15.24 11.96 9.86
CA LEU A 205 -15.04 10.78 10.70
C LEU A 205 -13.58 10.62 11.11
N MET A 206 -12.63 10.82 10.17
CA MET A 206 -11.21 10.82 10.49
C MET A 206 -10.86 11.89 11.55
N ALA A 207 -11.38 13.11 11.41
CA ALA A 207 -11.15 14.17 12.40
C ALA A 207 -11.70 13.82 13.79
N VAL A 208 -12.89 13.22 13.84
CA VAL A 208 -13.49 12.76 15.10
C VAL A 208 -12.64 11.67 15.75
N VAL A 209 -12.26 10.63 14.98
CA VAL A 209 -11.43 9.53 15.49
C VAL A 209 -10.09 10.05 16.02
N ARG A 210 -9.44 10.97 15.28
CA ARG A 210 -8.16 11.57 15.68
C ARG A 210 -8.26 12.29 17.03
N ARG A 211 -9.33 13.06 17.24
CA ARG A 211 -9.59 13.73 18.54
C ARG A 211 -9.87 12.74 19.65
N MET A 212 -10.68 11.70 19.40
CA MET A 212 -11.00 10.67 20.41
C MET A 212 -9.73 9.95 20.87
N VAL A 213 -8.87 9.53 19.94
CA VAL A 213 -7.61 8.86 20.26
C VAL A 213 -6.67 9.79 21.02
N HIS A 214 -6.54 11.04 20.59
CA HIS A 214 -5.72 12.03 21.31
C HIS A 214 -6.22 12.23 22.75
N HIS A 215 -7.52 12.43 22.94
CA HIS A 215 -8.11 12.60 24.27
C HIS A 215 -7.91 11.36 25.17
N HIS A 216 -7.98 10.15 24.60
CA HIS A 216 -7.84 8.90 25.34
C HIS A 216 -6.39 8.58 25.72
N SER A 217 -5.44 8.80 24.81
CA SER A 217 -4.06 8.29 24.92
C SER A 217 -2.95 9.34 24.83
N GLY A 218 -3.29 10.58 24.50
CA GLY A 218 -2.32 11.64 24.19
C GLY A 218 -1.61 11.45 22.82
N VAL A 219 -1.95 10.41 22.06
CA VAL A 219 -1.33 10.14 20.77
C VAL A 219 -2.06 10.87 19.65
N VAL A 220 -1.35 11.65 18.87
CA VAL A 220 -1.87 12.27 17.63
C VAL A 220 -1.65 11.30 16.48
N LEU A 221 -2.75 10.76 15.91
CA LEU A 221 -2.68 9.87 14.76
C LEU A 221 -2.32 10.64 13.48
N GLU A 222 -1.44 10.07 12.69
CA GLU A 222 -1.05 10.58 11.37
C GLU A 222 -1.73 9.78 10.25
N ALA A 223 -2.33 10.50 9.28
CA ALA A 223 -3.03 9.84 8.18
C ALA A 223 -2.04 9.18 7.21
N GLU A 224 -2.25 7.88 6.94
CA GLU A 224 -1.65 7.17 5.80
C GLU A 224 -2.43 7.47 4.51
N THR A 225 -3.74 7.68 4.65
CA THR A 225 -4.62 8.05 3.54
C THR A 225 -4.29 9.44 3.01
N VAL A 226 -4.01 9.55 1.71
CA VAL A 226 -3.79 10.84 1.03
C VAL A 226 -5.13 11.48 0.69
N MET A 227 -5.40 12.64 1.28
CA MET A 227 -6.63 13.40 1.08
C MET A 227 -6.40 14.49 0.02
N ILE A 228 -6.98 14.30 -1.18
CA ILE A 228 -6.87 15.25 -2.28
C ILE A 228 -8.03 16.25 -2.21
N GLY A 229 -7.73 17.56 -2.18
CA GLY A 229 -8.73 18.63 -2.14
C GLY A 229 -9.21 18.99 -0.73
N PHE A 230 -8.60 18.42 0.30
CA PHE A 230 -8.86 18.79 1.70
C PHE A 230 -7.65 19.49 2.30
N GLU A 231 -7.92 20.41 3.22
CA GLU A 231 -6.89 21.00 4.07
C GLU A 231 -6.34 19.97 5.06
N PRO A 232 -5.10 20.12 5.52
CA PRO A 232 -4.54 19.32 6.59
C PRO A 232 -5.46 19.27 7.83
N PHE A 233 -5.27 18.29 8.69
CA PHE A 233 -5.93 18.32 9.99
C PHE A 233 -5.38 19.46 10.85
N GLU A 234 -6.28 20.05 11.64
CA GLU A 234 -5.88 21.01 12.68
C GLU A 234 -4.94 20.32 13.69
N ASP A 235 -4.01 21.10 14.23
CA ASP A 235 -3.18 20.65 15.34
C ASP A 235 -4.05 20.36 16.56
N LEU A 236 -3.74 19.31 17.28
CA LEU A 236 -4.39 18.96 18.55
C LEU A 236 -3.43 19.37 19.68
N GLU A 237 -3.90 20.27 20.55
CA GLU A 237 -3.20 20.71 21.76
C GLU A 237 -3.37 19.69 22.90
#